data_fc02aaa4c29cde82517a36531ffbf2fa
#
_entry.id   fc02aaa4c29cde82517a36531ffbf2fa
#
_cell.length_a   1.000
_cell.length_b   1.000
_cell.length_c   1.000
_cell.angle_alpha   90.00
_cell.angle_beta   90.00
_cell.angle_gamma   90.00
#
_symmetry.space_group_name_H-M   'P 1'
#
loop_
_entity.id
_entity.type
_entity.pdbx_description
1 polymer ?
#
loop_
_entity_poly.entity_id
_entity_poly.type
_entity_poly.pdbx_seq_one_letter_code
_entity_poly.pdbx_strand_id
1 'polypeptide(L)'
;MNEIGSVREKPEPEKGQTRRSTKYLKSAIAVKTHQKDWFNNVRERISNGEPFALCNADEAEEIFLAMGIPVIVKQWWAGIISAKRLSSHYFDLLAERGYGICRYCALGLGCAMDNNPELAPWGGLPPPSIIIGTTDCDAGQRVTELWARECGAHLFPIEVTSPTMPYTRWWERIKDHWDEIIEPHRLDMRVEELKELIRFLEVTTGKTFTMARLYEIMELSNRQNEYFRKARDLIADTYPCPVSLSDQTSVYPAQWHRGTQAGLDLTKMFYEEVKEKVDKGEAACPNEKLRLMWVGVGLWTNTAFYQYFEEKYGAVFNSSMYLSIGADGYQRRILNNDPLRAVASRHVFLGLNDNDWYVKEAKRHRVNGAVQLVSRNCKMAIGTRLTHMAFENAGIPILSIYADNVDAREWDDSKIKTLVSRFIEERLL
;
A
#
# COMPACT_ATOMS: atom_id res chain seq x y z
N MET A 1 40.99 27.21 5.60
CA MET A 1 40.17 27.19 6.83
C MET A 1 39.23 25.99 6.68
N ASN A 2 39.48 24.99 7.49
CA ASN A 2 38.71 23.74 7.42
C ASN A 2 37.37 23.92 8.13
N GLU A 3 36.28 23.95 7.40
CA GLU A 3 34.97 23.76 8.01
C GLU A 3 34.75 22.24 8.27
N ILE A 4 34.82 21.93 9.53
CA ILE A 4 34.51 20.61 10.09
C ILE A 4 33.02 20.41 9.85
N GLY A 5 32.68 19.45 8.98
CA GLY A 5 31.32 19.01 8.78
C GLY A 5 30.76 18.49 10.13
N SER A 6 29.76 19.18 10.65
CA SER A 6 29.04 18.75 11.84
C SER A 6 28.36 17.40 11.52
N VAL A 7 28.83 16.36 12.17
CA VAL A 7 28.10 15.07 12.20
C VAL A 7 26.73 15.38 12.81
N ARG A 8 25.69 15.42 11.97
CA ARG A 8 24.32 15.56 12.47
C ARG A 8 24.00 14.30 13.27
N GLU A 9 23.80 14.49 14.57
CA GLU A 9 23.36 13.41 15.46
C GLU A 9 22.06 12.78 14.93
N LYS A 10 21.91 11.47 15.11
CA LYS A 10 20.64 10.78 14.79
C LYS A 10 19.52 11.48 15.55
N PRO A 11 18.40 11.85 14.87
CA PRO A 11 17.29 12.48 15.56
C PRO A 11 16.81 11.63 16.72
N GLU A 12 16.58 12.26 17.86
CA GLU A 12 16.00 11.57 19.01
C GLU A 12 14.66 10.94 18.62
N PRO A 13 14.29 9.78 19.19
CA PRO A 13 12.99 9.16 18.94
C PRO A 13 11.88 10.13 19.31
N GLU A 14 10.93 10.33 18.39
CA GLU A 14 9.82 11.25 18.53
C GLU A 14 9.06 11.00 19.84
N LYS A 15 8.85 12.06 20.66
CA LYS A 15 8.19 11.95 21.95
C LYS A 15 6.72 11.48 21.77
N GLY A 16 6.30 10.51 22.56
CA GLY A 16 4.92 10.01 22.57
C GLY A 16 4.69 8.75 21.73
N GLN A 17 5.70 8.21 21.09
CA GLN A 17 5.55 6.99 20.31
C GLN A 17 5.63 5.74 21.18
N THR A 18 4.59 4.95 21.07
CA THR A 18 4.42 3.70 21.78
C THR A 18 5.22 2.55 21.13
N ARG A 19 5.18 1.43 21.81
CA ARG A 19 5.77 0.14 21.48
C ARG A 19 5.62 -0.22 20.00
N ARG A 20 6.68 -0.73 19.36
CA ARG A 20 6.59 -1.38 18.04
C ARG A 20 5.71 -2.61 18.14
N SER A 21 4.90 -2.89 17.10
CA SER A 21 4.10 -4.10 17.06
C SER A 21 4.97 -5.34 17.21
N THR A 22 4.52 -6.28 18.02
CA THR A 22 5.14 -7.60 18.10
C THR A 22 4.66 -8.38 16.88
N LYS A 23 5.60 -8.91 16.10
CA LYS A 23 5.29 -9.76 14.95
C LYS A 23 5.23 -11.20 15.39
N TYR A 24 4.10 -11.82 15.23
CA TYR A 24 3.87 -13.20 15.63
C TYR A 24 3.99 -14.20 14.48
N LEU A 25 3.87 -13.73 13.22
CA LEU A 25 3.92 -14.58 12.05
C LEU A 25 5.35 -14.78 11.53
N LYS A 26 5.69 -16.02 11.23
CA LYS A 26 6.94 -16.39 10.53
C LYS A 26 6.97 -15.79 9.13
N SER A 27 5.83 -15.76 8.43
CA SER A 27 5.67 -15.11 7.13
C SER A 27 5.96 -13.61 7.18
N ALA A 28 5.56 -12.89 8.25
CA ALA A 28 5.89 -11.47 8.42
C ALA A 28 7.40 -11.23 8.59
N ILE A 29 8.10 -12.16 9.29
CA ILE A 29 9.55 -12.11 9.43
C ILE A 29 10.23 -12.38 8.08
N ALA A 30 9.76 -13.39 7.34
CA ALA A 30 10.28 -13.75 6.02
C ALA A 30 10.10 -12.60 5.01
N VAL A 31 8.93 -11.96 4.97
CA VAL A 31 8.68 -10.77 4.14
C VAL A 31 9.63 -9.63 4.47
N LYS A 32 9.84 -9.33 5.76
CA LYS A 32 10.78 -8.27 6.17
C LYS A 32 12.22 -8.57 5.73
N THR A 33 12.67 -9.81 5.87
CA THR A 33 14.00 -10.24 5.44
C THR A 33 14.13 -10.10 3.94
N HIS A 34 13.18 -10.67 3.18
CA HIS A 34 13.16 -10.57 1.72
C HIS A 34 13.21 -9.13 1.22
N GLN A 35 12.41 -8.22 1.79
CA GLN A 35 12.41 -6.81 1.38
C GLN A 35 13.78 -6.15 1.53
N LYS A 36 14.48 -6.41 2.64
CA LYS A 36 15.81 -5.86 2.88
C LYS A 36 16.83 -6.41 1.88
N ASP A 37 16.82 -7.72 1.65
CA ASP A 37 17.75 -8.39 0.75
C ASP A 37 17.49 -7.98 -0.71
N TRP A 38 16.21 -7.94 -1.11
CA TRP A 38 15.80 -7.44 -2.41
C TRP A 38 16.24 -5.98 -2.64
N PHE A 39 16.04 -5.10 -1.67
CA PHE A 39 16.42 -3.70 -1.77
C PHE A 39 17.94 -3.53 -1.88
N ASN A 40 18.72 -4.29 -1.13
CA ASN A 40 20.18 -4.30 -1.24
C ASN A 40 20.63 -4.77 -2.63
N ASN A 41 20.02 -5.81 -3.18
CA ASN A 41 20.28 -6.28 -4.55
C ASN A 41 19.93 -5.21 -5.58
N VAL A 42 18.79 -4.54 -5.45
CA VAL A 42 18.42 -3.42 -6.34
C VAL A 42 19.46 -2.30 -6.28
N ARG A 43 19.93 -1.93 -5.10
CA ARG A 43 20.98 -0.91 -4.97
C ARG A 43 22.29 -1.33 -5.65
N GLU A 44 22.70 -2.58 -5.49
CA GLU A 44 23.89 -3.12 -6.18
C GLU A 44 23.72 -3.06 -7.70
N ARG A 45 22.59 -3.48 -8.26
CA ARG A 45 22.29 -3.38 -9.68
C ARG A 45 22.38 -1.96 -10.20
N ILE A 46 21.83 -0.99 -9.46
CA ILE A 46 21.88 0.43 -9.84
C ILE A 46 23.32 0.96 -9.77
N SER A 47 24.10 0.58 -8.75
CA SER A 47 25.52 0.98 -8.68
C SER A 47 26.36 0.43 -9.83
N ASN A 48 25.93 -0.67 -10.45
CA ASN A 48 26.51 -1.25 -11.67
C ASN A 48 25.95 -0.61 -12.96
N GLY A 49 25.18 0.47 -12.87
CA GLY A 49 24.68 1.24 -14.01
C GLY A 49 23.36 0.78 -14.58
N GLU A 50 22.62 -0.13 -13.91
CA GLU A 50 21.30 -0.49 -14.38
C GLU A 50 20.29 0.66 -14.15
N PRO A 51 19.39 0.93 -15.12
CA PRO A 51 18.32 1.88 -14.95
C PRO A 51 17.33 1.40 -13.88
N PHE A 52 16.75 2.35 -13.15
CA PHE A 52 15.81 2.07 -12.08
C PHE A 52 14.63 3.04 -12.14
N ALA A 53 13.44 2.55 -11.87
CA ALA A 53 12.21 3.31 -11.92
C ALA A 53 11.56 3.51 -10.54
N LEU A 54 10.95 4.67 -10.34
CA LEU A 54 9.98 4.92 -9.27
C LEU A 54 8.58 5.01 -9.86
N CYS A 55 7.60 4.40 -9.18
CA CYS A 55 6.21 4.51 -9.54
C CYS A 55 5.33 4.73 -8.29
N ASN A 56 4.05 5.07 -8.48
CA ASN A 56 3.08 4.92 -7.40
C ASN A 56 2.63 3.44 -7.32
N ALA A 57 1.98 3.07 -6.24
CA ALA A 57 1.32 1.77 -6.17
C ALA A 57 0.34 1.64 -7.35
N ASP A 58 0.34 0.46 -7.95
CA ASP A 58 -0.59 0.05 -9.02
C ASP A 58 -0.37 0.74 -10.39
N GLU A 59 0.84 1.21 -10.67
CA GLU A 59 1.25 1.81 -11.95
C GLU A 59 2.03 0.83 -12.84
N ALA A 60 1.40 -0.28 -13.23
CA ALA A 60 1.93 -1.22 -14.23
C ALA A 60 3.33 -1.80 -13.91
N GLU A 61 3.62 -2.11 -12.64
CA GLU A 61 4.89 -2.70 -12.20
C GLU A 61 5.23 -3.96 -13.02
N GLU A 62 4.22 -4.67 -13.52
CA GLU A 62 4.39 -5.87 -14.35
C GLU A 62 5.14 -5.60 -15.67
N ILE A 63 5.00 -4.41 -16.25
CA ILE A 63 5.75 -4.03 -17.47
C ILE A 63 7.23 -3.88 -17.15
N PHE A 64 7.56 -3.20 -16.04
CA PHE A 64 8.96 -3.08 -15.60
C PHE A 64 9.58 -4.44 -15.30
N LEU A 65 8.84 -5.31 -14.62
CA LEU A 65 9.28 -6.68 -14.35
C LEU A 65 9.49 -7.49 -15.64
N ALA A 66 8.61 -7.32 -16.64
CA ALA A 66 8.73 -7.98 -17.94
C ALA A 66 10.01 -7.56 -18.71
N MET A 67 10.45 -6.33 -18.49
CA MET A 67 11.68 -5.78 -19.09
C MET A 67 12.92 -5.97 -18.19
N GLY A 68 12.77 -6.54 -17.01
CA GLY A 68 13.87 -6.72 -16.05
C GLY A 68 14.37 -5.39 -15.45
N ILE A 69 13.56 -4.34 -15.44
CA ILE A 69 13.86 -3.03 -14.85
C ILE A 69 13.48 -3.04 -13.38
N PRO A 70 14.41 -2.78 -12.44
CA PRO A 70 14.06 -2.58 -11.05
C PRO A 70 13.05 -1.45 -10.89
N VAL A 71 11.99 -1.69 -10.14
CA VAL A 71 10.96 -0.69 -9.85
C VAL A 71 10.66 -0.63 -8.36
N ILE A 72 10.55 0.56 -7.82
CA ILE A 72 10.23 0.80 -6.41
C ILE A 72 8.98 1.68 -6.31
N VAL A 73 8.04 1.24 -5.48
CA VAL A 73 6.82 1.97 -5.20
C VAL A 73 7.08 3.08 -4.18
N LYS A 74 6.77 4.32 -4.52
CA LYS A 74 6.98 5.51 -3.66
C LYS A 74 6.31 5.37 -2.29
N GLN A 75 5.10 4.83 -2.26
CA GLN A 75 4.33 4.65 -1.02
C GLN A 75 4.94 3.56 -0.12
N TRP A 76 5.51 2.51 -0.69
CA TRP A 76 6.26 1.52 0.10
C TRP A 76 7.48 2.16 0.76
N TRP A 77 8.25 2.96 0.02
CA TRP A 77 9.42 3.65 0.56
C TRP A 77 9.05 4.63 1.67
N ALA A 78 7.97 5.42 1.47
CA ALA A 78 7.43 6.28 2.50
C ALA A 78 7.01 5.51 3.76
N GLY A 79 6.38 4.35 3.61
CA GLY A 79 6.04 3.46 4.72
C GLY A 79 7.27 2.97 5.50
N ILE A 80 8.36 2.62 4.81
CA ILE A 80 9.63 2.21 5.43
C ILE A 80 10.25 3.37 6.22
N ILE A 81 10.32 4.57 5.66
CA ILE A 81 10.85 5.77 6.32
C ILE A 81 10.03 6.06 7.59
N SER A 82 8.70 6.05 7.48
CA SER A 82 7.80 6.31 8.60
C SER A 82 7.94 5.27 9.71
N ALA A 83 7.99 3.98 9.37
CA ALA A 83 8.20 2.91 10.34
C ALA A 83 9.58 2.97 11.03
N LYS A 84 10.56 3.66 10.45
CA LYS A 84 11.87 3.96 11.03
C LYS A 84 11.88 5.24 11.86
N ARG A 85 10.75 5.98 11.92
CA ARG A 85 10.58 7.22 12.67
C ARG A 85 11.48 8.37 12.20
N LEU A 86 11.64 8.49 10.89
CA LEU A 86 12.46 9.52 10.25
C LEU A 86 11.62 10.61 9.57
N SER A 87 10.31 10.54 9.67
CA SER A 87 9.39 11.42 8.95
C SER A 87 9.56 12.89 9.30
N SER A 88 9.70 13.23 10.58
CA SER A 88 9.84 14.62 11.05
C SER A 88 11.05 15.30 10.40
N HIS A 89 12.21 14.62 10.40
CA HIS A 89 13.43 15.14 9.80
C HIS A 89 13.24 15.50 8.33
N TYR A 90 12.66 14.60 7.54
CA TYR A 90 12.46 14.83 6.11
C TYR A 90 11.37 15.85 5.81
N PHE A 91 10.34 15.94 6.64
CA PHE A 91 9.34 16.99 6.47
C PHE A 91 9.84 18.37 6.85
N ASP A 92 10.72 18.49 7.83
CA ASP A 92 11.36 19.76 8.16
C ASP A 92 12.26 20.21 7.00
N LEU A 93 13.04 19.31 6.42
CA LEU A 93 13.84 19.58 5.23
C LEU A 93 12.99 20.04 4.03
N LEU A 94 11.87 19.35 3.78
CA LEU A 94 10.93 19.73 2.70
C LEU A 94 10.34 21.11 2.95
N ALA A 95 9.94 21.42 4.19
CA ALA A 95 9.38 22.71 4.57
C ALA A 95 10.41 23.85 4.41
N GLU A 96 11.67 23.65 4.82
CA GLU A 96 12.77 24.59 4.62
C GLU A 96 13.00 24.94 3.14
N ARG A 97 12.72 24.00 2.24
CA ARG A 97 12.81 24.17 0.79
C ARG A 97 11.51 24.62 0.12
N GLY A 98 10.48 24.96 0.91
CA GLY A 98 9.20 25.46 0.40
C GLY A 98 8.26 24.40 -0.17
N TYR A 99 8.48 23.11 0.10
CA TYR A 99 7.61 22.03 -0.34
C TYR A 99 6.49 21.75 0.68
N GLY A 100 5.29 22.29 0.46
CA GLY A 100 4.11 22.08 1.28
C GLY A 100 3.06 21.18 0.62
N ILE A 101 3.45 19.95 0.27
CA ILE A 101 2.64 19.00 -0.51
C ILE A 101 2.29 17.75 0.30
N CYS A 102 1.47 16.86 -0.28
CA CYS A 102 1.03 15.61 0.34
C CYS A 102 2.19 14.84 1.00
N ARG A 103 2.12 14.67 2.31
CA ARG A 103 3.18 14.07 3.11
C ARG A 103 3.49 12.65 2.70
N TYR A 104 2.47 11.82 2.49
CA TYR A 104 2.67 10.43 2.11
C TYR A 104 3.46 10.26 0.81
N CYS A 105 3.13 11.05 -0.20
CA CYS A 105 3.85 10.99 -1.48
C CYS A 105 5.22 11.67 -1.41
N ALA A 106 5.38 12.74 -0.60
CA ALA A 106 6.59 13.55 -0.55
C ALA A 106 7.69 13.00 0.36
N LEU A 107 7.36 12.11 1.31
CA LEU A 107 8.33 11.64 2.31
C LEU A 107 9.59 11.02 1.69
N GLY A 108 9.42 10.25 0.61
CA GLY A 108 10.53 9.67 -0.13
C GLY A 108 11.39 10.71 -0.85
N LEU A 109 10.79 11.78 -1.37
CA LEU A 109 11.49 12.90 -1.96
C LEU A 109 12.35 13.61 -0.91
N GLY A 110 11.82 13.88 0.28
CA GLY A 110 12.61 14.47 1.37
C GLY A 110 13.83 13.64 1.74
N CYS A 111 13.70 12.31 1.75
CA CYS A 111 14.83 11.42 1.98
C CYS A 111 15.88 11.48 0.84
N ALA A 112 15.43 11.56 -0.42
CA ALA A 112 16.33 11.71 -1.56
C ALA A 112 17.08 13.06 -1.55
N MET A 113 16.41 14.14 -1.16
CA MET A 113 16.97 15.49 -1.08
C MET A 113 17.99 15.65 0.06
N ASP A 114 17.81 14.92 1.18
CA ASP A 114 18.77 14.91 2.30
C ASP A 114 20.11 14.28 1.88
N ASN A 115 20.06 13.33 0.96
CA ASN A 115 21.22 12.63 0.41
C ASN A 115 22.17 12.10 1.51
N ASN A 116 21.63 11.66 2.64
CA ASN A 116 22.38 11.16 3.78
C ASN A 116 22.19 9.65 3.93
N PRO A 117 23.08 8.80 3.37
CA PRO A 117 22.92 7.35 3.39
C PRO A 117 23.07 6.75 4.79
N GLU A 118 23.71 7.45 5.74
CA GLU A 118 23.88 6.96 7.12
C GLU A 118 22.57 7.07 7.90
N LEU A 119 21.79 8.13 7.65
CA LEU A 119 20.50 8.34 8.29
C LEU A 119 19.40 7.56 7.60
N ALA A 120 19.41 7.50 6.27
CA ALA A 120 18.36 6.91 5.46
C ALA A 120 18.18 5.38 5.74
N PRO A 121 16.96 4.85 5.66
CA PRO A 121 16.75 3.40 5.76
C PRO A 121 17.64 2.65 4.76
N TRP A 122 18.36 1.65 5.26
CA TRP A 122 19.19 0.75 4.44
C TRP A 122 20.17 1.43 3.47
N GLY A 123 20.63 2.63 3.83
CA GLY A 123 21.58 3.40 3.04
C GLY A 123 20.96 4.29 1.96
N GLY A 124 19.65 4.50 2.00
CA GLY A 124 18.95 5.42 1.12
C GLY A 124 18.57 4.85 -0.24
N LEU A 125 17.67 5.56 -0.91
CA LEU A 125 17.21 5.25 -2.25
C LEU A 125 18.18 5.92 -3.25
N PRO A 126 18.78 5.16 -4.20
CA PRO A 126 19.57 5.75 -5.26
C PRO A 126 18.72 6.72 -6.13
N PRO A 127 19.33 7.68 -6.82
CA PRO A 127 18.60 8.51 -7.77
C PRO A 127 17.95 7.66 -8.86
N PRO A 128 16.63 7.80 -9.09
CA PRO A 128 15.95 7.06 -10.15
C PRO A 128 16.34 7.59 -11.52
N SER A 129 16.38 6.69 -12.51
CA SER A 129 16.53 7.07 -13.93
C SER A 129 15.18 7.46 -14.52
N ILE A 130 14.11 6.89 -14.03
CA ILE A 130 12.75 7.02 -14.55
C ILE A 130 11.78 7.20 -13.38
N ILE A 131 10.84 8.11 -13.53
CA ILE A 131 9.71 8.27 -12.61
C ILE A 131 8.41 8.20 -13.39
N ILE A 132 7.51 7.35 -12.91
CA ILE A 132 6.14 7.27 -13.42
C ILE A 132 5.21 7.96 -12.45
N GLY A 133 4.22 8.68 -12.94
CA GLY A 133 3.21 9.32 -12.12
C GLY A 133 1.84 9.36 -12.75
N THR A 134 0.84 8.91 -12.00
CA THR A 134 -0.55 8.97 -12.42
C THR A 134 -1.12 10.38 -12.31
N THR A 135 -2.07 10.71 -13.18
CA THR A 135 -2.76 12.00 -13.19
C THR A 135 -4.01 12.03 -12.28
N ASP A 136 -4.20 11.01 -11.46
CA ASP A 136 -5.36 10.82 -10.61
C ASP A 136 -5.37 11.68 -9.32
N CYS A 137 -4.27 12.38 -9.03
CA CYS A 137 -4.11 13.19 -7.83
C CYS A 137 -3.16 14.37 -8.08
N ASP A 138 -3.65 15.60 -7.95
CA ASP A 138 -2.87 16.82 -8.16
C ASP A 138 -1.58 16.87 -7.32
N ALA A 139 -1.69 16.54 -6.04
CA ALA A 139 -0.52 16.48 -5.15
C ALA A 139 0.48 15.41 -5.60
N GLY A 140 -0.01 14.23 -6.01
CA GLY A 140 0.81 13.14 -6.52
C GLY A 140 1.58 13.53 -7.79
N GLN A 141 0.92 14.21 -8.73
CA GLN A 141 1.55 14.72 -9.95
C GLN A 141 2.69 15.70 -9.61
N ARG A 142 2.43 16.68 -8.74
CA ARG A 142 3.44 17.69 -8.37
C ARG A 142 4.62 17.09 -7.64
N VAL A 143 4.41 16.16 -6.72
CA VAL A 143 5.51 15.42 -6.08
C VAL A 143 6.34 14.67 -7.10
N THR A 144 5.68 13.98 -8.05
CA THR A 144 6.36 13.22 -9.09
C THR A 144 7.22 14.12 -10.00
N GLU A 145 6.68 15.28 -10.43
CA GLU A 145 7.41 16.28 -11.22
C GLU A 145 8.61 16.83 -10.45
N LEU A 146 8.42 17.23 -9.19
CA LEU A 146 9.49 17.73 -8.34
C LEU A 146 10.60 16.70 -8.17
N TRP A 147 10.23 15.44 -7.90
CA TRP A 147 11.21 14.37 -7.74
C TRP A 147 12.01 14.12 -9.02
N ALA A 148 11.34 14.12 -10.17
CA ALA A 148 12.02 13.99 -11.46
C ALA A 148 13.02 15.12 -11.71
N ARG A 149 12.66 16.37 -11.39
CA ARG A 149 13.55 17.53 -11.52
C ARG A 149 14.75 17.45 -10.56
N GLU A 150 14.52 17.11 -9.30
CA GLU A 150 15.57 17.00 -8.28
C GLU A 150 16.60 15.91 -8.60
N CYS A 151 16.15 14.79 -9.20
CA CYS A 151 17.04 13.67 -9.54
C CYS A 151 17.54 13.68 -11.00
N GLY A 152 17.05 14.59 -11.85
CA GLY A 152 17.31 14.55 -13.28
C GLY A 152 16.73 13.33 -13.99
N ALA A 153 15.65 12.77 -13.46
CA ALA A 153 15.03 11.56 -13.99
C ALA A 153 14.10 11.84 -15.18
N HIS A 154 13.97 10.87 -16.09
CA HIS A 154 12.95 10.91 -17.13
C HIS A 154 11.57 10.71 -16.52
N LEU A 155 10.64 11.62 -16.80
CA LEU A 155 9.26 11.55 -16.32
C LEU A 155 8.34 11.02 -17.40
N PHE A 156 7.52 10.02 -17.06
CA PHE A 156 6.42 9.54 -17.89
C PHE A 156 5.10 9.67 -17.10
N PRO A 157 4.19 10.59 -17.50
CA PRO A 157 2.86 10.68 -16.90
C PRO A 157 1.98 9.54 -17.43
N ILE A 158 1.13 9.00 -16.56
CA ILE A 158 0.14 7.98 -16.89
C ILE A 158 -1.25 8.50 -16.56
N GLU A 159 -2.16 8.52 -17.52
CA GLU A 159 -3.55 8.89 -17.32
C GLU A 159 -4.32 7.79 -16.55
N VAL A 160 -5.24 8.21 -15.70
CA VAL A 160 -6.17 7.29 -15.04
C VAL A 160 -7.57 7.53 -15.58
N THR A 161 -8.14 6.53 -16.21
CA THR A 161 -9.55 6.61 -16.63
C THR A 161 -10.45 6.17 -15.49
N SER A 162 -11.54 6.89 -15.26
CA SER A 162 -12.58 6.52 -14.30
C SER A 162 -13.94 6.49 -15.00
N PRO A 163 -14.81 5.52 -14.67
CA PRO A 163 -16.20 5.59 -15.12
C PRO A 163 -16.89 6.80 -14.49
N THR A 164 -17.90 7.32 -15.16
CA THR A 164 -18.73 8.42 -14.62
C THR A 164 -19.47 7.97 -13.36
N MET A 165 -19.89 6.73 -13.32
CA MET A 165 -20.49 6.08 -12.15
C MET A 165 -19.72 4.80 -11.83
N PRO A 166 -19.55 4.46 -10.54
CA PRO A 166 -18.97 3.19 -10.15
C PRO A 166 -19.77 2.03 -10.74
N TYR A 167 -19.08 0.98 -11.18
CA TYR A 167 -19.74 -0.25 -11.61
C TYR A 167 -20.33 -0.95 -10.39
N THR A 168 -21.64 -1.19 -10.39
CA THR A 168 -22.32 -1.87 -9.29
C THR A 168 -21.74 -3.25 -9.07
N ARG A 169 -21.27 -3.53 -7.85
CA ARG A 169 -20.73 -4.82 -7.44
C ARG A 169 -19.56 -5.30 -8.34
N TRP A 170 -18.72 -4.38 -8.76
CA TRP A 170 -17.56 -4.64 -9.63
C TRP A 170 -16.66 -5.76 -9.10
N TRP A 171 -16.52 -5.88 -7.80
CA TRP A 171 -15.68 -6.88 -7.12
C TRP A 171 -16.08 -8.33 -7.39
N GLU A 172 -17.31 -8.60 -7.81
CA GLU A 172 -17.79 -9.94 -8.14
C GLU A 172 -17.39 -10.37 -9.55
N ARG A 173 -17.17 -9.42 -10.43
CA ARG A 173 -16.93 -9.66 -11.85
C ARG A 173 -15.50 -9.33 -12.31
N ILE A 174 -14.82 -8.44 -11.59
CA ILE A 174 -13.56 -7.86 -12.04
C ILE A 174 -12.43 -8.88 -12.23
N LYS A 175 -12.48 -10.00 -11.54
CA LYS A 175 -11.49 -11.07 -11.68
C LYS A 175 -11.58 -11.77 -13.03
N ASP A 176 -12.78 -12.20 -13.41
CA ASP A 176 -13.01 -13.14 -14.52
C ASP A 176 -13.77 -12.52 -15.69
N HIS A 177 -14.50 -11.41 -15.46
CA HIS A 177 -15.42 -10.76 -16.39
C HIS A 177 -15.19 -9.25 -16.47
N TRP A 178 -13.94 -8.80 -16.29
CA TRP A 178 -13.59 -7.38 -16.32
C TRP A 178 -13.91 -6.71 -17.66
N ASP A 179 -13.83 -7.46 -18.76
CA ASP A 179 -14.15 -6.99 -20.11
C ASP A 179 -15.64 -6.74 -20.36
N GLU A 180 -16.51 -7.29 -19.51
CA GLU A 180 -17.95 -7.08 -19.59
C GLU A 180 -18.43 -5.85 -18.78
N ILE A 181 -17.62 -5.42 -17.80
CA ILE A 181 -17.99 -4.30 -16.91
C ILE A 181 -17.21 -3.01 -17.18
N ILE A 182 -16.10 -3.07 -17.90
CA ILE A 182 -15.31 -1.90 -18.27
C ILE A 182 -15.59 -1.55 -19.73
N GLU A 183 -15.92 -0.29 -19.99
CA GLU A 183 -16.21 0.15 -21.35
C GLU A 183 -14.98 -0.03 -22.26
N PRO A 184 -15.18 -0.60 -23.46
CA PRO A 184 -14.08 -0.92 -24.39
C PRO A 184 -13.16 0.26 -24.68
N HIS A 185 -13.70 1.47 -24.87
CA HIS A 185 -12.91 2.67 -25.19
C HIS A 185 -11.94 3.07 -24.05
N ARG A 186 -12.28 2.77 -22.79
CA ARG A 186 -11.39 3.01 -21.63
C ARG A 186 -10.25 2.01 -21.63
N LEU A 187 -10.55 0.74 -21.91
CA LEU A 187 -9.52 -0.30 -22.04
C LEU A 187 -8.59 0.00 -23.22
N ASP A 188 -9.15 0.39 -24.36
CA ASP A 188 -8.38 0.71 -25.57
C ASP A 188 -7.42 1.88 -25.30
N MET A 189 -7.90 2.96 -24.68
CA MET A 189 -7.08 4.09 -24.26
C MET A 189 -5.91 3.62 -23.36
N ARG A 190 -6.22 2.81 -22.36
CA ARG A 190 -5.19 2.30 -21.42
C ARG A 190 -4.18 1.38 -22.10
N VAL A 191 -4.61 0.54 -23.01
CA VAL A 191 -3.70 -0.34 -23.79
C VAL A 191 -2.74 0.50 -24.64
N GLU A 192 -3.23 1.54 -25.32
CA GLU A 192 -2.36 2.41 -26.13
C GLU A 192 -1.34 3.15 -25.24
N GLU A 193 -1.75 3.66 -24.10
CA GLU A 193 -0.86 4.33 -23.16
C GLU A 193 0.20 3.37 -22.57
N LEU A 194 -0.17 2.13 -22.26
CA LEU A 194 0.81 1.12 -21.86
C LEU A 194 1.78 0.75 -22.98
N LYS A 195 1.35 0.78 -24.25
CA LYS A 195 2.26 0.62 -25.39
C LYS A 195 3.21 1.83 -25.52
N GLU A 196 2.73 3.05 -25.26
CA GLU A 196 3.60 4.23 -25.21
C GLU A 196 4.63 4.11 -24.08
N LEU A 197 4.21 3.66 -22.88
CA LEU A 197 5.12 3.38 -21.78
C LEU A 197 6.18 2.36 -22.17
N ILE A 198 5.80 1.28 -22.83
CA ILE A 198 6.74 0.24 -23.28
C ILE A 198 7.77 0.86 -24.25
N ARG A 199 7.31 1.60 -25.28
CA ARG A 199 8.22 2.28 -26.23
C ARG A 199 9.16 3.26 -25.52
N PHE A 200 8.63 4.05 -24.59
CA PHE A 200 9.43 4.96 -23.79
C PHE A 200 10.51 4.23 -22.99
N LEU A 201 10.16 3.11 -22.35
CA LEU A 201 11.11 2.30 -21.59
C LEU A 201 12.17 1.66 -22.48
N GLU A 202 11.78 1.13 -23.64
CA GLU A 202 12.72 0.53 -24.60
C GLU A 202 13.76 1.57 -25.08
N VAL A 203 13.31 2.77 -25.44
CA VAL A 203 14.19 3.87 -25.88
C VAL A 203 15.11 4.36 -24.76
N THR A 204 14.54 4.54 -23.54
CA THR A 204 15.29 5.12 -22.41
C THR A 204 16.28 4.14 -21.80
N THR A 205 15.99 2.84 -21.80
CA THR A 205 16.77 1.82 -21.07
C THR A 205 17.52 0.85 -21.95
N GLY A 206 17.18 0.76 -23.24
CA GLY A 206 17.70 -0.26 -24.15
C GLY A 206 17.23 -1.69 -23.84
N LYS A 207 16.29 -1.87 -22.89
CA LYS A 207 15.71 -3.18 -22.55
C LYS A 207 14.58 -3.50 -23.53
N THR A 208 14.34 -4.76 -23.79
CA THR A 208 13.28 -5.22 -24.70
C THR A 208 12.10 -5.79 -23.94
N PHE A 209 10.90 -5.39 -24.35
CA PHE A 209 9.65 -5.95 -23.85
C PHE A 209 9.20 -7.17 -24.65
N THR A 210 8.60 -8.17 -23.98
CA THR A 210 7.91 -9.28 -24.64
C THR A 210 6.59 -9.62 -23.98
N MET A 211 5.55 -9.88 -24.79
CA MET A 211 4.24 -10.33 -24.31
C MET A 211 4.32 -11.66 -23.56
N ALA A 212 5.19 -12.58 -23.99
CA ALA A 212 5.38 -13.87 -23.33
C ALA A 212 5.84 -13.69 -21.88
N ARG A 213 6.79 -12.77 -21.64
CA ARG A 213 7.27 -12.48 -20.29
C ARG A 213 6.19 -11.80 -19.44
N LEU A 214 5.42 -10.87 -20.03
CA LEU A 214 4.29 -10.25 -19.33
C LEU A 214 3.23 -11.29 -18.95
N TYR A 215 2.95 -12.25 -19.83
CA TYR A 215 2.04 -13.35 -19.55
C TYR A 215 2.47 -14.16 -18.32
N GLU A 216 3.74 -14.59 -18.27
CA GLU A 216 4.30 -15.31 -17.12
C GLU A 216 4.16 -14.52 -15.79
N ILE A 217 4.46 -13.22 -15.83
CA ILE A 217 4.36 -12.34 -14.67
C ILE A 217 2.92 -12.21 -14.21
N MET A 218 1.97 -12.06 -15.13
CA MET A 218 0.56 -11.98 -14.82
C MET A 218 0.02 -13.27 -14.20
N GLU A 219 0.46 -14.43 -14.67
CA GLU A 219 0.11 -15.73 -14.07
C GLU A 219 0.65 -15.86 -12.64
N LEU A 220 1.91 -15.47 -12.41
CA LEU A 220 2.48 -15.44 -11.04
C LEU A 220 1.69 -14.49 -10.14
N SER A 221 1.37 -13.30 -10.63
CA SER A 221 0.57 -12.30 -9.92
C SER A 221 -0.83 -12.85 -9.57
N ASN A 222 -1.51 -13.50 -10.51
CA ASN A 222 -2.83 -14.08 -10.31
C ASN A 222 -2.81 -15.18 -9.24
N ARG A 223 -1.81 -16.08 -9.28
CA ARG A 223 -1.63 -17.13 -8.28
C ARG A 223 -1.31 -16.56 -6.90
N GLN A 224 -0.47 -15.53 -6.83
CA GLN A 224 -0.17 -14.84 -5.58
C GLN A 224 -1.44 -14.25 -4.96
N ASN A 225 -2.24 -13.52 -5.75
CA ASN A 225 -3.47 -12.91 -5.27
C ASN A 225 -4.53 -13.93 -4.85
N GLU A 226 -4.55 -15.09 -5.49
CA GLU A 226 -5.42 -16.20 -5.06
C GLU A 226 -5.08 -16.68 -3.64
N TYR A 227 -3.79 -16.88 -3.32
CA TYR A 227 -3.36 -17.24 -1.96
C TYR A 227 -3.66 -16.14 -0.95
N PHE A 228 -3.45 -14.87 -1.32
CA PHE A 228 -3.77 -13.75 -0.44
C PHE A 228 -5.27 -13.70 -0.12
N ARG A 229 -6.13 -13.89 -1.12
CA ARG A 229 -7.59 -13.98 -0.94
C ARG A 229 -7.98 -15.13 -0.04
N LYS A 230 -7.46 -16.35 -0.28
CA LYS A 230 -7.70 -17.52 0.56
C LYS A 230 -7.32 -17.29 2.02
N ALA A 231 -6.18 -16.62 2.28
CA ALA A 231 -5.79 -16.25 3.64
C ALA A 231 -6.79 -15.29 4.30
N ARG A 232 -7.24 -14.27 3.57
CA ARG A 232 -8.24 -13.31 4.06
C ARG A 232 -9.61 -13.95 4.29
N ASP A 233 -10.00 -14.89 3.45
CA ASP A 233 -11.24 -15.67 3.64
C ASP A 233 -11.18 -16.47 4.94
N LEU A 234 -10.08 -17.16 5.22
CA LEU A 234 -9.89 -17.87 6.49
C LEU A 234 -9.95 -16.90 7.69
N ILE A 235 -9.34 -15.73 7.60
CA ILE A 235 -9.36 -14.71 8.66
C ILE A 235 -10.80 -14.20 8.89
N ALA A 236 -11.56 -13.98 7.83
CA ALA A 236 -12.94 -13.51 7.92
C ALA A 236 -13.87 -14.56 8.53
N ASP A 237 -13.71 -15.82 8.13
CA ASP A 237 -14.61 -16.92 8.48
C ASP A 237 -14.35 -17.49 9.89
N THR A 238 -13.11 -17.39 10.40
CA THR A 238 -12.72 -18.00 11.67
C THR A 238 -13.00 -17.08 12.86
N TYR A 239 -13.53 -17.65 13.93
CA TYR A 239 -13.77 -16.98 15.22
C TYR A 239 -13.27 -17.86 16.37
N PRO A 240 -12.47 -17.34 17.30
CA PRO A 240 -11.85 -16.02 17.31
C PRO A 240 -10.90 -15.81 16.12
N CYS A 241 -10.60 -14.52 15.79
CA CYS A 241 -9.76 -14.15 14.65
C CYS A 241 -8.34 -14.74 14.77
N PRO A 242 -7.85 -15.49 13.77
CA PRO A 242 -6.53 -16.14 13.87
C PRO A 242 -5.35 -15.19 13.73
N VAL A 243 -5.54 -14.05 13.03
CA VAL A 243 -4.47 -13.10 12.71
C VAL A 243 -4.97 -11.67 12.80
N SER A 244 -4.31 -10.84 13.60
CA SER A 244 -4.63 -9.42 13.77
C SER A 244 -4.24 -8.57 12.56
N LEU A 245 -4.77 -7.34 12.49
CA LEU A 245 -4.42 -6.39 11.44
C LEU A 245 -2.94 -6.01 11.46
N SER A 246 -2.30 -5.94 12.62
CA SER A 246 -0.87 -5.65 12.75
C SER A 246 -0.01 -6.66 11.98
N ASP A 247 -0.33 -7.94 12.12
CA ASP A 247 0.38 -9.01 11.43
C ASP A 247 0.05 -9.06 9.93
N GLN A 248 -1.22 -8.92 9.57
CA GLN A 248 -1.64 -8.85 8.16
C GLN A 248 -0.93 -7.70 7.42
N THR A 249 -0.85 -6.52 8.04
CA THR A 249 -0.14 -5.35 7.48
C THR A 249 1.36 -5.61 7.35
N SER A 250 1.93 -6.41 8.24
CA SER A 250 3.35 -6.78 8.19
C SER A 250 3.69 -7.74 7.05
N VAL A 251 2.72 -8.51 6.56
CA VAL A 251 2.87 -9.40 5.39
C VAL A 251 2.50 -8.69 4.08
N TYR A 252 1.64 -7.66 4.15
CA TYR A 252 1.16 -6.95 2.96
C TYR A 252 2.26 -6.50 1.99
N PRO A 253 3.49 -6.12 2.42
CA PRO A 253 4.57 -5.77 1.51
C PRO A 253 4.95 -6.86 0.49
N ALA A 254 4.59 -8.12 0.70
CA ALA A 254 4.71 -9.15 -0.34
C ALA A 254 3.90 -8.79 -1.60
N GLN A 255 2.84 -7.99 -1.48
CA GLN A 255 2.03 -7.52 -2.62
C GLN A 255 2.78 -6.56 -3.54
N TRP A 256 3.84 -5.90 -3.08
CA TRP A 256 4.72 -5.07 -3.93
C TRP A 256 5.79 -5.90 -4.67
N HIS A 257 5.78 -7.22 -4.51
CA HIS A 257 6.57 -8.17 -5.27
C HIS A 257 5.69 -9.04 -6.18
N ARG A 258 4.51 -8.52 -6.56
CA ARG A 258 3.59 -9.21 -7.49
C ARG A 258 4.29 -9.56 -8.79
N GLY A 259 3.94 -10.74 -9.30
CA GLY A 259 4.53 -11.22 -10.56
C GLY A 259 5.95 -11.79 -10.41
N THR A 260 6.46 -11.92 -9.19
CA THR A 260 7.72 -12.60 -8.90
C THR A 260 7.48 -13.94 -8.20
N GLN A 261 8.39 -14.88 -8.36
CA GLN A 261 8.32 -16.16 -7.63
C GLN A 261 8.40 -15.93 -6.12
N ALA A 262 9.27 -15.01 -5.66
CA ALA A 262 9.40 -14.67 -4.24
C ALA A 262 8.08 -14.11 -3.65
N GLY A 263 7.41 -13.20 -4.37
CA GLY A 263 6.10 -12.68 -3.96
C GLY A 263 5.05 -13.77 -3.80
N LEU A 264 5.00 -14.71 -4.76
CA LEU A 264 4.12 -15.87 -4.69
C LEU A 264 4.44 -16.76 -3.47
N ASP A 265 5.71 -17.11 -3.26
CA ASP A 265 6.14 -18.01 -2.18
C ASP A 265 5.88 -17.41 -0.80
N LEU A 266 6.16 -16.13 -0.61
CA LEU A 266 5.88 -15.40 0.63
C LEU A 266 4.39 -15.32 0.94
N THR A 267 3.56 -15.08 -0.08
CA THR A 267 2.10 -15.01 0.09
C THR A 267 1.50 -16.39 0.34
N LYS A 268 2.04 -17.43 -0.31
CA LYS A 268 1.66 -18.82 -0.05
C LYS A 268 2.02 -19.22 1.38
N MET A 269 3.24 -18.88 1.85
CA MET A 269 3.66 -19.10 3.24
C MET A 269 2.69 -18.45 4.23
N PHE A 270 2.24 -17.22 3.96
CA PHE A 270 1.24 -16.54 4.79
C PHE A 270 -0.08 -17.32 4.84
N TYR A 271 -0.60 -17.75 3.69
CA TYR A 271 -1.82 -18.55 3.64
C TYR A 271 -1.69 -19.84 4.44
N GLU A 272 -0.59 -20.57 4.26
CA GLU A 272 -0.33 -21.84 4.95
C GLU A 272 -0.23 -21.64 6.48
N GLU A 273 0.43 -20.55 6.91
CA GLU A 273 0.53 -20.20 8.34
C GLU A 273 -0.82 -19.81 8.94
N VAL A 274 -1.64 -19.04 8.21
CA VAL A 274 -3.02 -18.71 8.65
C VAL A 274 -3.85 -20.00 8.76
N LYS A 275 -3.75 -20.88 7.76
CA LYS A 275 -4.45 -22.17 7.77
C LYS A 275 -4.04 -23.04 8.95
N GLU A 276 -2.72 -23.13 9.23
CA GLU A 276 -2.20 -23.88 10.38
C GLU A 276 -2.76 -23.35 11.71
N LYS A 277 -2.85 -22.01 11.87
CA LYS A 277 -3.45 -21.39 13.06
C LYS A 277 -4.93 -21.73 13.19
N VAL A 278 -5.67 -21.69 12.11
CA VAL A 278 -7.10 -22.08 12.09
C VAL A 278 -7.26 -23.54 12.48
N ASP A 279 -6.48 -24.45 11.88
CA ASP A 279 -6.54 -25.89 12.15
C ASP A 279 -6.19 -26.22 13.62
N LYS A 280 -5.34 -25.41 14.27
CA LYS A 280 -4.97 -25.55 15.69
C LYS A 280 -5.87 -24.79 16.66
N GLY A 281 -6.82 -24.00 16.17
CA GLY A 281 -7.65 -23.13 17.00
C GLY A 281 -6.87 -21.97 17.66
N GLU A 282 -5.75 -21.56 17.09
CA GLU A 282 -4.97 -20.43 17.59
C GLU A 282 -5.62 -19.10 17.19
N ALA A 283 -5.72 -18.17 18.15
CA ALA A 283 -6.30 -16.85 17.95
C ALA A 283 -5.32 -15.73 18.28
N ALA A 284 -5.40 -14.62 17.51
CA ALA A 284 -4.66 -13.40 17.80
C ALA A 284 -5.11 -12.76 19.13
N CYS A 285 -6.41 -12.87 19.42
CA CYS A 285 -7.02 -12.41 20.66
C CYS A 285 -7.98 -13.51 21.16
N PRO A 286 -7.53 -14.39 22.08
CA PRO A 286 -8.40 -15.48 22.58
C PRO A 286 -9.70 -15.01 23.22
N ASN A 287 -9.70 -13.78 23.78
CA ASN A 287 -10.86 -13.17 24.41
C ASN A 287 -11.63 -12.23 23.45
N GLU A 288 -11.62 -12.53 22.16
CA GLU A 288 -12.31 -11.71 21.15
C GLU A 288 -13.79 -11.51 21.51
N LYS A 289 -14.20 -10.24 21.53
CA LYS A 289 -15.59 -9.82 21.76
C LYS A 289 -16.13 -9.01 20.58
N LEU A 290 -15.26 -8.24 19.94
CA LEU A 290 -15.61 -7.30 18.88
C LEU A 290 -14.61 -7.38 17.73
N ARG A 291 -15.11 -7.17 16.53
CA ARG A 291 -14.32 -7.00 15.30
C ARG A 291 -14.40 -5.58 14.80
N LEU A 292 -13.26 -5.01 14.49
CA LEU A 292 -13.13 -3.67 13.97
C LEU A 292 -12.49 -3.66 12.58
N MET A 293 -12.89 -2.70 11.75
CA MET A 293 -12.30 -2.44 10.45
C MET A 293 -11.54 -1.12 10.47
N TRP A 294 -10.35 -1.10 9.88
CA TRP A 294 -9.62 0.11 9.59
C TRP A 294 -9.95 0.61 8.18
N VAL A 295 -10.49 1.83 8.07
CA VAL A 295 -10.83 2.48 6.80
C VAL A 295 -9.82 3.60 6.51
N GLY A 296 -9.33 3.65 5.29
CA GLY A 296 -8.29 4.59 4.85
C GLY A 296 -6.95 3.93 4.60
N VAL A 297 -5.90 4.74 4.47
CA VAL A 297 -4.53 4.27 4.24
C VAL A 297 -3.94 3.58 5.47
N GLY A 298 -2.89 2.79 5.27
CA GLY A 298 -2.21 2.09 6.36
C GLY A 298 -1.58 3.08 7.36
N LEU A 299 -1.65 2.75 8.65
CA LEU A 299 -1.02 3.54 9.72
C LEU A 299 0.44 3.10 9.89
N TRP A 300 1.35 3.81 9.22
CA TRP A 300 2.77 3.44 9.21
C TRP A 300 3.56 3.97 10.40
N THR A 301 3.10 5.07 10.99
CA THR A 301 3.74 5.70 12.17
C THR A 301 3.61 4.85 13.43
N ASN A 302 2.51 4.08 13.58
CA ASN A 302 2.19 3.35 14.80
C ASN A 302 1.48 2.01 14.52
N THR A 303 2.22 1.03 14.05
CA THR A 303 1.68 -0.31 13.72
C THR A 303 1.25 -1.13 14.94
N ALA A 304 1.61 -0.70 16.17
CA ALA A 304 1.19 -1.33 17.41
C ALA A 304 -0.16 -0.80 17.96
N PHE A 305 -0.72 0.24 17.34
CA PHE A 305 -1.94 0.89 17.78
C PHE A 305 -3.11 -0.08 17.99
N TYR A 306 -3.27 -1.02 17.09
CA TYR A 306 -4.38 -1.98 17.10
C TYR A 306 -4.34 -2.94 18.30
N GLN A 307 -3.16 -3.36 18.73
CA GLN A 307 -2.96 -4.31 19.84
C GLN A 307 -3.48 -3.80 21.18
N TYR A 308 -3.50 -2.48 21.40
CA TYR A 308 -4.05 -1.88 22.59
C TYR A 308 -5.53 -2.24 22.82
N PHE A 309 -6.33 -2.29 21.76
CA PHE A 309 -7.76 -2.59 21.83
C PHE A 309 -8.04 -4.09 21.97
N GLU A 310 -7.16 -4.92 21.41
CA GLU A 310 -7.18 -6.37 21.63
C GLU A 310 -6.98 -6.68 23.12
N GLU A 311 -5.94 -6.08 23.73
CA GLU A 311 -5.60 -6.29 25.14
C GLU A 311 -6.68 -5.73 26.10
N LYS A 312 -7.20 -4.55 25.81
CA LYS A 312 -8.13 -3.84 26.74
C LYS A 312 -9.57 -4.32 26.63
N TYR A 313 -10.05 -4.57 25.41
CA TYR A 313 -11.48 -4.80 25.16
C TYR A 313 -11.78 -6.16 24.52
N GLY A 314 -10.80 -6.92 24.08
CA GLY A 314 -11.00 -8.03 23.16
C GLY A 314 -11.52 -7.55 21.80
N ALA A 315 -11.18 -6.32 21.40
CA ALA A 315 -11.60 -5.72 20.15
C ALA A 315 -10.51 -5.86 19.08
N VAL A 316 -10.69 -6.81 18.16
CA VAL A 316 -9.70 -7.16 17.13
C VAL A 316 -9.95 -6.36 15.86
N PHE A 317 -8.96 -5.60 15.42
CA PHE A 317 -8.94 -5.15 14.04
C PHE A 317 -8.57 -6.32 13.14
N ASN A 318 -9.53 -6.89 12.42
CA ASN A 318 -9.33 -8.05 11.57
C ASN A 318 -9.31 -7.74 10.06
N SER A 319 -9.68 -6.53 9.69
CA SER A 319 -9.74 -6.11 8.29
C SER A 319 -9.36 -4.64 8.11
N SER A 320 -8.91 -4.30 6.90
CA SER A 320 -8.79 -2.93 6.45
C SER A 320 -9.11 -2.80 4.97
N MET A 321 -9.57 -1.64 4.56
CA MET A 321 -9.75 -1.29 3.16
C MET A 321 -8.46 -1.50 2.36
N TYR A 322 -7.31 -1.12 2.93
CA TYR A 322 -6.00 -1.24 2.29
C TYR A 322 -5.62 -2.69 1.93
N LEU A 323 -5.93 -3.65 2.82
CA LEU A 323 -5.70 -5.07 2.55
C LEU A 323 -6.70 -5.62 1.53
N SER A 324 -7.91 -5.08 1.48
CA SER A 324 -8.96 -5.52 0.55
C SER A 324 -8.61 -5.21 -0.90
N ILE A 325 -7.86 -4.13 -1.16
CA ILE A 325 -7.31 -3.84 -2.49
C ILE A 325 -6.44 -5.00 -2.98
N GLY A 326 -5.56 -5.54 -2.11
CA GLY A 326 -4.73 -6.69 -2.44
C GLY A 326 -5.51 -7.96 -2.78
N ALA A 327 -6.74 -8.11 -2.26
CA ALA A 327 -7.58 -9.27 -2.55
C ALA A 327 -8.39 -9.10 -3.85
N ASP A 328 -9.01 -7.94 -4.05
CA ASP A 328 -9.97 -7.71 -5.14
C ASP A 328 -9.37 -6.92 -6.32
N GLY A 329 -8.35 -6.10 -6.08
CA GLY A 329 -7.83 -5.15 -7.07
C GLY A 329 -6.97 -5.77 -8.17
N TYR A 330 -6.20 -6.82 -7.90
CA TYR A 330 -5.07 -7.19 -8.77
C TYR A 330 -5.28 -8.43 -9.63
N GLN A 331 -6.14 -9.36 -9.24
CA GLN A 331 -6.34 -10.58 -10.01
C GLN A 331 -7.16 -10.31 -11.28
N ARG A 332 -6.64 -10.73 -12.44
CA ARG A 332 -7.29 -10.60 -13.75
C ARG A 332 -7.06 -11.85 -14.58
N ARG A 333 -8.14 -12.50 -14.99
CA ARG A 333 -8.03 -13.57 -15.98
C ARG A 333 -7.48 -12.99 -17.29
N ILE A 334 -6.49 -13.67 -17.87
CA ILE A 334 -5.96 -13.29 -19.19
C ILE A 334 -6.93 -13.81 -20.25
N LEU A 335 -7.63 -12.90 -20.91
CA LEU A 335 -8.58 -13.20 -21.97
C LEU A 335 -7.87 -13.13 -23.33
N ASN A 336 -8.24 -14.00 -24.26
CA ASN A 336 -7.72 -14.02 -25.63
C ASN A 336 -6.18 -14.01 -25.73
N ASN A 337 -5.50 -14.54 -24.71
CA ASN A 337 -4.04 -14.53 -24.62
C ASN A 337 -3.42 -13.12 -24.66
N ASP A 338 -4.16 -12.10 -24.16
CA ASP A 338 -3.74 -10.69 -24.11
C ASP A 338 -3.46 -10.24 -22.67
N PRO A 339 -2.24 -10.42 -22.15
CA PRO A 339 -1.87 -9.99 -20.81
C PRO A 339 -1.82 -8.47 -20.68
N LEU A 340 -1.53 -7.73 -21.77
CA LEU A 340 -1.46 -6.27 -21.72
C LEU A 340 -2.83 -5.65 -21.47
N ARG A 341 -3.88 -6.18 -22.12
CA ARG A 341 -5.25 -5.75 -21.89
C ARG A 341 -5.73 -6.11 -20.47
N ALA A 342 -5.30 -7.26 -19.94
CA ALA A 342 -5.55 -7.63 -18.56
C ALA A 342 -4.87 -6.67 -17.56
N VAL A 343 -3.63 -6.24 -17.80
CA VAL A 343 -2.97 -5.18 -17.01
C VAL A 343 -3.72 -3.86 -17.14
N ALA A 344 -4.09 -3.45 -18.36
CA ALA A 344 -4.83 -2.22 -18.62
C ALA A 344 -6.13 -2.13 -17.81
N SER A 345 -6.85 -3.25 -17.62
CA SER A 345 -8.08 -3.31 -16.84
C SER A 345 -7.89 -2.97 -15.35
N ARG A 346 -6.68 -3.13 -14.79
CA ARG A 346 -6.37 -2.73 -13.41
C ARG A 346 -6.28 -1.22 -13.25
N HIS A 347 -5.88 -0.54 -14.31
CA HIS A 347 -5.66 0.91 -14.32
C HIS A 347 -6.91 1.70 -14.68
N VAL A 348 -7.99 1.03 -15.04
CA VAL A 348 -9.31 1.66 -15.01
C VAL A 348 -9.72 1.72 -13.55
N PHE A 349 -9.97 2.91 -13.05
CA PHE A 349 -10.29 3.14 -11.66
C PHE A 349 -11.55 2.40 -11.25
N LEU A 350 -11.43 1.45 -10.34
CA LEU A 350 -12.50 0.57 -9.90
C LEU A 350 -13.03 0.92 -8.51
N GLY A 351 -12.86 2.15 -8.09
CA GLY A 351 -13.54 2.57 -6.90
C GLY A 351 -12.81 2.33 -5.59
N LEU A 352 -11.54 2.76 -5.48
CA LEU A 352 -10.92 2.97 -4.16
C LEU A 352 -11.76 3.86 -3.24
N ASN A 353 -12.78 4.53 -3.79
CA ASN A 353 -13.79 5.33 -3.10
C ASN A 353 -15.18 4.70 -3.18
N ASP A 354 -15.30 3.42 -3.55
CA ASP A 354 -16.58 2.72 -3.55
C ASP A 354 -16.95 2.32 -2.13
N ASN A 355 -17.89 3.08 -1.55
CA ASN A 355 -18.34 2.87 -0.18
C ASN A 355 -19.12 1.56 -0.02
N ASP A 356 -19.80 1.08 -1.07
CA ASP A 356 -20.51 -0.22 -1.04
C ASP A 356 -19.53 -1.38 -0.94
N TRP A 357 -18.35 -1.26 -1.59
CA TRP A 357 -17.28 -2.21 -1.43
C TRP A 357 -16.71 -2.24 -0.01
N TYR A 358 -16.54 -1.06 0.62
CA TYR A 358 -16.10 -1.01 2.03
C TYR A 358 -17.10 -1.68 2.96
N VAL A 359 -18.40 -1.42 2.75
CA VAL A 359 -19.49 -2.06 3.53
C VAL A 359 -19.53 -3.57 3.28
N LYS A 360 -19.35 -4.01 2.02
CA LYS A 360 -19.22 -5.46 1.69
C LYS A 360 -18.08 -6.11 2.47
N GLU A 361 -16.91 -5.49 2.50
CA GLU A 361 -15.75 -6.00 3.24
C GLU A 361 -16.02 -6.03 4.76
N ALA A 362 -16.63 -4.98 5.31
CA ALA A 362 -17.02 -4.95 6.71
C ALA A 362 -17.98 -6.10 7.08
N LYS A 363 -18.99 -6.32 6.26
CA LYS A 363 -19.95 -7.45 6.45
C LYS A 363 -19.26 -8.81 6.31
N ARG A 364 -18.39 -8.98 5.30
CA ARG A 364 -17.62 -10.21 5.07
C ARG A 364 -16.77 -10.58 6.28
N HIS A 365 -16.16 -9.60 6.93
CA HIS A 365 -15.33 -9.76 8.10
C HIS A 365 -16.10 -9.70 9.43
N ARG A 366 -17.43 -9.62 9.40
CA ARG A 366 -18.33 -9.56 10.58
C ARG A 366 -17.98 -8.41 11.52
N VAL A 367 -17.71 -7.24 10.95
CA VAL A 367 -17.25 -6.05 11.66
C VAL A 367 -18.40 -5.46 12.50
N ASN A 368 -18.15 -5.18 13.77
CA ASN A 368 -19.07 -4.52 14.69
C ASN A 368 -18.99 -3.00 14.58
N GLY A 369 -17.83 -2.46 14.20
CA GLY A 369 -17.61 -1.02 14.04
C GLY A 369 -16.36 -0.73 13.21
N ALA A 370 -16.29 0.47 12.65
CA ALA A 370 -15.18 0.89 11.82
C ALA A 370 -14.49 2.14 12.39
N VAL A 371 -13.18 2.24 12.18
CA VAL A 371 -12.38 3.42 12.48
C VAL A 371 -11.76 3.93 11.18
N GLN A 372 -12.12 5.16 10.79
CA GLN A 372 -11.63 5.79 9.58
C GLN A 372 -10.50 6.77 9.90
N LEU A 373 -9.34 6.57 9.28
CA LEU A 373 -8.25 7.55 9.28
C LEU A 373 -8.50 8.60 8.21
N VAL A 374 -8.66 9.85 8.62
CA VAL A 374 -8.82 11.02 7.75
C VAL A 374 -7.51 11.80 7.73
N SER A 375 -6.65 11.50 6.76
CA SER A 375 -5.43 12.27 6.52
C SER A 375 -5.76 13.47 5.64
N ARG A 376 -5.68 14.68 6.20
CA ARG A 376 -6.10 15.93 5.53
C ARG A 376 -5.35 16.22 4.23
N ASN A 377 -4.17 15.67 4.09
CA ASN A 377 -3.29 15.88 2.93
C ASN A 377 -3.42 14.76 1.87
N CYS A 378 -4.38 13.86 2.02
CA CYS A 378 -4.56 12.73 1.11
C CYS A 378 -5.94 12.77 0.44
N LYS A 379 -5.99 12.51 -0.87
CA LYS A 379 -7.25 12.41 -1.63
C LYS A 379 -8.25 11.41 -1.03
N MET A 380 -7.75 10.39 -0.32
CA MET A 380 -8.59 9.39 0.34
C MET A 380 -9.49 9.95 1.45
N ALA A 381 -9.26 11.20 1.88
CA ALA A 381 -10.10 11.88 2.85
C ALA A 381 -11.32 12.58 2.24
N ILE A 382 -11.35 12.79 0.93
CA ILE A 382 -12.37 13.60 0.25
C ILE A 382 -13.77 13.01 0.43
N GLY A 383 -13.89 11.69 0.38
CA GLY A 383 -15.18 10.97 0.48
C GLY A 383 -15.66 10.67 1.90
N THR A 384 -15.04 11.21 2.96
CA THR A 384 -15.30 10.83 4.36
C THR A 384 -16.78 10.79 4.73
N ARG A 385 -17.56 11.83 4.38
CA ARG A 385 -19.00 11.86 4.71
C ARG A 385 -19.78 10.78 3.96
N LEU A 386 -19.46 10.52 2.71
CA LEU A 386 -20.11 9.46 1.92
C LEU A 386 -19.82 8.08 2.52
N THR A 387 -18.59 7.85 2.97
CA THR A 387 -18.21 6.63 3.69
C THR A 387 -19.03 6.46 4.97
N HIS A 388 -19.18 7.52 5.78
CA HIS A 388 -20.02 7.49 6.98
C HIS A 388 -21.45 7.12 6.64
N MET A 389 -22.07 7.77 5.63
CA MET A 389 -23.44 7.48 5.23
C MET A 389 -23.64 6.02 4.82
N ALA A 390 -22.68 5.46 4.08
CA ALA A 390 -22.77 4.06 3.65
C ALA A 390 -22.71 3.08 4.85
N PHE A 391 -21.81 3.32 5.79
CA PHE A 391 -21.69 2.50 7.00
C PHE A 391 -22.90 2.66 7.91
N GLU A 392 -23.37 3.89 8.14
CA GLU A 392 -24.58 4.20 8.91
C GLU A 392 -25.81 3.50 8.31
N ASN A 393 -26.00 3.59 7.00
CA ASN A 393 -27.09 2.93 6.27
C ASN A 393 -27.01 1.40 6.36
N ALA A 394 -25.79 0.86 6.51
CA ALA A 394 -25.58 -0.58 6.70
C ALA A 394 -25.72 -1.04 8.16
N GLY A 395 -25.99 -0.11 9.10
CA GLY A 395 -26.10 -0.39 10.53
C GLY A 395 -24.74 -0.64 11.21
N ILE A 396 -23.63 -0.21 10.61
CA ILE A 396 -22.27 -0.39 11.14
C ILE A 396 -21.79 0.99 11.68
N PRO A 397 -21.63 1.15 13.00
CA PRO A 397 -21.06 2.38 13.56
C PRO A 397 -19.66 2.68 13.01
N ILE A 398 -19.37 3.95 12.74
CA ILE A 398 -18.07 4.38 12.23
C ILE A 398 -17.59 5.64 12.97
N LEU A 399 -16.29 5.66 13.31
CA LEU A 399 -15.60 6.81 13.93
C LEU A 399 -14.55 7.34 12.96
N SER A 400 -14.52 8.66 12.71
CA SER A 400 -13.39 9.31 12.03
C SER A 400 -12.38 9.85 13.04
N ILE A 401 -11.10 9.56 12.78
CA ILE A 401 -9.95 10.15 13.47
C ILE A 401 -9.15 11.00 12.47
N TYR A 402 -8.74 12.18 12.90
CA TYR A 402 -8.01 13.14 12.07
C TYR A 402 -6.53 13.12 12.47
N ALA A 403 -5.70 12.52 11.64
CA ALA A 403 -4.27 12.38 11.84
C ALA A 403 -3.56 12.14 10.50
N ASP A 404 -2.23 12.14 10.50
CA ASP A 404 -1.46 11.72 9.31
C ASP A 404 -0.99 10.27 9.45
N ASN A 405 -0.90 9.56 8.33
CA ASN A 405 -0.52 8.16 8.29
C ASN A 405 1.00 7.93 8.32
N VAL A 406 1.78 8.95 8.00
CA VAL A 406 3.25 8.91 7.95
C VAL A 406 3.93 9.96 8.82
N ASP A 407 3.27 11.06 9.19
CA ASP A 407 3.81 12.09 10.07
C ASP A 407 3.40 11.87 11.52
N ALA A 408 4.31 11.34 12.32
CA ALA A 408 4.06 11.04 13.72
C ALA A 408 3.75 12.29 14.58
N ARG A 409 4.12 13.49 14.13
CA ARG A 409 3.82 14.75 14.83
C ARG A 409 2.33 15.06 14.87
N GLU A 410 1.56 14.51 13.92
CA GLU A 410 0.09 14.63 13.88
C GLU A 410 -0.64 13.44 14.54
N TRP A 411 0.11 12.54 15.18
CA TRP A 411 -0.43 11.38 15.87
C TRP A 411 -0.32 11.54 17.38
N ASP A 412 -1.40 11.98 18.03
CA ASP A 412 -1.53 11.96 19.50
C ASP A 412 -2.09 10.59 19.94
N ASP A 413 -1.20 9.68 20.30
CA ASP A 413 -1.55 8.30 20.63
C ASP A 413 -2.53 8.21 21.82
N SER A 414 -2.35 9.02 22.86
CA SER A 414 -3.22 9.04 24.04
C SER A 414 -4.62 9.52 23.69
N LYS A 415 -4.71 10.63 22.97
CA LYS A 415 -5.97 11.22 22.54
C LYS A 415 -6.74 10.29 21.60
N ILE A 416 -6.05 9.71 20.62
CA ILE A 416 -6.69 8.83 19.64
C ILE A 416 -7.15 7.53 20.29
N LYS A 417 -6.34 6.92 21.17
CA LYS A 417 -6.75 5.74 21.95
C LYS A 417 -7.96 6.04 22.82
N THR A 418 -8.02 7.22 23.45
CA THR A 418 -9.18 7.65 24.24
C THR A 418 -10.44 7.78 23.37
N LEU A 419 -10.33 8.39 22.18
CA LEU A 419 -11.46 8.53 21.26
C LEU A 419 -12.00 7.17 20.81
N VAL A 420 -11.12 6.26 20.42
CA VAL A 420 -11.53 4.91 19.96
C VAL A 420 -12.04 4.07 21.13
N SER A 421 -11.45 4.18 22.33
CA SER A 421 -11.97 3.52 23.53
C SER A 421 -13.41 3.96 23.84
N ARG A 422 -13.65 5.25 23.84
CA ARG A 422 -14.99 5.82 24.06
C ARG A 422 -15.98 5.38 22.97
N PHE A 423 -15.57 5.34 21.73
CA PHE A 423 -16.39 4.81 20.64
C PHE A 423 -16.78 3.33 20.88
N ILE A 424 -15.83 2.50 21.34
CA ILE A 424 -16.10 1.10 21.69
C ILE A 424 -17.09 1.01 22.86
N GLU A 425 -16.85 1.77 23.93
CA GLU A 425 -17.65 1.73 25.17
C GLU A 425 -19.08 2.27 24.97
N GLU A 426 -19.27 3.32 24.18
CA GLU A 426 -20.57 4.00 24.01
C GLU A 426 -21.39 3.46 22.82
N ARG A 427 -20.77 2.82 21.83
CA ARG A 427 -21.44 2.49 20.58
C ARG A 427 -21.41 1.00 20.22
N LEU A 428 -20.50 0.22 20.81
CA LEU A 428 -20.32 -1.18 20.42
C LEU A 428 -20.53 -2.18 21.57
N LEU A 429 -20.35 -1.75 22.84
CA LEU A 429 -20.63 -2.53 24.04
C LEU A 429 -21.95 -2.08 24.66
#